data_596970da3fdb2aa826e14b4f670e119a
#
_entry.id   596970da3fdb2aa826e14b4f670e119a
#
_cell.length_a   1.000
_cell.length_b   1.000
_cell.length_c   1.000
_cell.angle_alpha   90.00
_cell.angle_beta   90.00
_cell.angle_gamma   90.00
#
_symmetry.space_group_name_H-M   'P 1'
#
loop_
_entity.id
_entity.type
_entity.pdbx_description
1 polymer ?
#
loop_
_entity_poly.entity_id
_entity_poly.type
_entity_poly.pdbx_seq_one_letter_code
_entity_poly.pdbx_strand_id
1 'polypeptide(L)'
;MSASPLRWEADEFVDWVLALKPAIAVFDCDGTLWSGDAGKDFFYWEIERGIVGRDVGEWGRRRYAEYEAGNVGEEQMCGEMVTINHGVSCETLYRAATEFFDEVVAHRVFPELQELTRRLAEQGCELWAVSSTNNWIVEAGAERFGIPRERVLAACVNVDNGCAGDCLIRVPTDELKAVVIRDVIGKPMEAVFGNSIHDRAMLELAKWPFCVNPNADLEQVAEERGWRVYWPAGARA
;
A
#
# COMPACT_ATOMS: atom_id res chain seq x y z
N MET A 1 21.13 -21.57 -19.37
CA MET A 1 20.06 -20.90 -20.12
C MET A 1 18.96 -20.65 -19.13
N SER A 2 18.89 -19.46 -18.54
CA SER A 2 17.80 -19.06 -17.64
C SER A 2 16.55 -18.92 -18.52
N ALA A 3 15.53 -19.73 -18.24
CA ALA A 3 14.23 -19.54 -18.86
C ALA A 3 13.72 -18.18 -18.41
N SER A 4 13.40 -17.29 -19.35
CA SER A 4 12.69 -16.04 -19.01
C SER A 4 11.45 -16.41 -18.20
N PRO A 5 11.18 -15.73 -17.09
CA PRO A 5 9.98 -16.00 -16.31
C PRO A 5 8.77 -15.89 -17.23
N LEU A 6 7.89 -16.90 -17.18
CA LEU A 6 6.62 -16.91 -17.90
C LEU A 6 5.88 -15.62 -17.52
N ARG A 7 5.75 -14.69 -18.47
CA ARG A 7 4.90 -13.51 -18.30
C ARG A 7 3.45 -13.98 -18.48
N TRP A 8 2.68 -13.82 -17.43
CA TRP A 8 1.26 -14.05 -17.44
C TRP A 8 0.59 -12.92 -18.22
N GLU A 9 -0.36 -13.25 -19.08
CA GLU A 9 -1.33 -12.27 -19.56
C GLU A 9 -2.29 -11.93 -18.42
N ALA A 10 -2.86 -10.71 -18.45
CA ALA A 10 -3.70 -10.21 -17.35
C ALA A 10 -4.85 -11.17 -16.98
N ASP A 11 -5.58 -11.63 -18.00
CA ASP A 11 -6.71 -12.55 -17.79
C ASP A 11 -6.26 -13.90 -17.22
N GLU A 12 -5.12 -14.43 -17.66
CA GLU A 12 -4.55 -15.67 -17.14
C GLU A 12 -4.19 -15.56 -15.66
N PHE A 13 -3.58 -14.43 -15.27
CA PHE A 13 -3.23 -14.16 -13.87
C PHE A 13 -4.49 -14.07 -13.01
N VAL A 14 -5.46 -13.27 -13.43
CA VAL A 14 -6.73 -13.09 -12.71
C VAL A 14 -7.45 -14.43 -12.55
N ASP A 15 -7.64 -15.17 -13.64
CA ASP A 15 -8.35 -16.46 -13.61
C ASP A 15 -7.62 -17.49 -12.75
N TRP A 16 -6.29 -17.48 -12.77
CA TRP A 16 -5.50 -18.39 -11.94
C TRP A 16 -5.68 -18.09 -10.44
N VAL A 17 -5.62 -16.80 -10.01
CA VAL A 17 -5.86 -16.41 -8.61
C VAL A 17 -7.27 -16.78 -8.18
N LEU A 18 -8.27 -16.51 -9.01
CA LEU A 18 -9.67 -16.83 -8.73
C LEU A 18 -9.93 -18.33 -8.59
N ALA A 19 -9.20 -19.16 -9.36
CA ALA A 19 -9.31 -20.62 -9.27
C ALA A 19 -8.83 -21.17 -7.92
N LEU A 20 -7.97 -20.43 -7.18
CA LEU A 20 -7.53 -20.78 -5.82
C LEU A 20 -8.64 -20.61 -4.77
N LYS A 21 -9.65 -19.77 -5.06
CA LYS A 21 -10.77 -19.45 -4.18
C LYS A 21 -10.31 -19.05 -2.77
N PRO A 22 -9.42 -18.06 -2.61
CA PRO A 22 -8.95 -17.65 -1.30
C PRO A 22 -10.10 -17.08 -0.47
N ALA A 23 -10.20 -17.47 0.80
CA ALA A 23 -11.15 -16.87 1.73
C ALA A 23 -10.70 -15.47 2.19
N ILE A 24 -9.37 -15.21 2.17
CA ILE A 24 -8.75 -13.93 2.53
C ILE A 24 -7.69 -13.57 1.51
N ALA A 25 -7.70 -12.32 1.06
CA ALA A 25 -6.66 -11.72 0.23
C ALA A 25 -6.18 -10.40 0.84
N VAL A 26 -4.86 -10.23 0.92
CA VAL A 26 -4.19 -9.05 1.49
C VAL A 26 -3.34 -8.41 0.40
N PHE A 27 -3.48 -7.11 0.23
CA PHE A 27 -2.79 -6.33 -0.78
C PHE A 27 -1.94 -5.24 -0.14
N ASP A 28 -0.67 -5.15 -0.54
CA ASP A 28 0.03 -3.89 -0.50
C ASP A 28 -0.60 -2.92 -1.51
N CYS A 29 -0.28 -1.64 -1.44
CA CYS A 29 -0.94 -0.61 -2.26
C CYS A 29 -0.03 -0.01 -3.32
N ASP A 30 0.98 0.77 -2.90
CA ASP A 30 1.90 1.47 -3.79
C ASP A 30 2.77 0.47 -4.57
N GLY A 31 2.75 0.55 -5.91
CA GLY A 31 3.40 -0.42 -6.77
C GLY A 31 2.67 -1.75 -6.94
N THR A 32 1.64 -2.04 -6.12
CA THR A 32 0.86 -3.28 -6.15
C THR A 32 -0.54 -3.10 -6.74
N LEU A 33 -1.33 -2.16 -6.23
CA LEU A 33 -2.67 -1.83 -6.75
C LEU A 33 -2.64 -0.71 -7.79
N TRP A 34 -1.69 0.19 -7.65
CA TRP A 34 -1.38 1.28 -8.59
C TRP A 34 0.12 1.48 -8.71
N SER A 35 0.58 2.07 -9.81
CA SER A 35 2.00 2.36 -10.00
C SER A 35 2.42 3.63 -9.25
N GLY A 36 3.72 3.70 -8.91
CA GLY A 36 4.32 4.84 -8.22
C GLY A 36 4.17 4.76 -6.69
N ASP A 37 4.45 5.87 -6.04
CA ASP A 37 4.44 6.06 -4.59
C ASP A 37 3.45 7.17 -4.26
N ALA A 38 2.22 6.77 -3.93
CA ALA A 38 1.17 7.71 -3.57
C ALA A 38 1.43 8.40 -2.22
N GLY A 39 2.17 7.75 -1.32
CA GLY A 39 2.56 8.33 -0.04
C GLY A 39 3.46 9.55 -0.21
N LYS A 40 4.55 9.40 -0.96
CA LYS A 40 5.47 10.49 -1.32
C LYS A 40 4.74 11.61 -2.06
N ASP A 41 3.99 11.23 -3.09
CA ASP A 41 3.30 12.22 -3.94
C ASP A 41 2.27 13.03 -3.14
N PHE A 42 1.47 12.38 -2.27
CA PHE A 42 0.51 13.05 -1.41
C PHE A 42 1.19 13.96 -0.39
N PHE A 43 2.29 13.50 0.21
CA PHE A 43 3.07 14.30 1.16
C PHE A 43 3.52 15.63 0.57
N TYR A 44 4.02 15.66 -0.66
CA TYR A 44 4.40 16.91 -1.32
C TYR A 44 3.19 17.72 -1.77
N TRP A 45 2.15 17.06 -2.26
CA TRP A 45 0.91 17.69 -2.71
C TRP A 45 0.19 18.41 -1.56
N GLU A 46 0.05 17.78 -0.39
CA GLU A 46 -0.60 18.39 0.77
C GLU A 46 0.18 19.60 1.31
N ILE A 47 1.51 19.55 1.28
CA ILE A 47 2.36 20.69 1.63
C ILE A 47 2.17 21.84 0.63
N GLU A 48 2.13 21.56 -0.66
CA GLU A 48 1.96 22.56 -1.72
C GLU A 48 0.57 23.20 -1.68
N ARG A 49 -0.45 22.45 -1.33
CA ARG A 49 -1.83 22.93 -1.16
C ARG A 49 -2.06 23.66 0.17
N GLY A 50 -1.06 23.66 1.06
CA GLY A 50 -1.17 24.31 2.36
C GLY A 50 -2.15 23.61 3.30
N ILE A 51 -2.34 22.29 3.15
CA ILE A 51 -3.15 21.46 4.07
C ILE A 51 -2.49 21.47 5.45
N VAL A 52 -1.17 21.35 5.48
CA VAL A 52 -0.35 21.48 6.69
C VAL A 52 0.25 22.89 6.80
N GLY A 53 0.55 23.32 8.03
CA GLY A 53 1.16 24.63 8.27
C GLY A 53 2.50 24.80 7.55
N ARG A 54 2.82 26.03 7.13
CA ARG A 54 4.04 26.33 6.34
C ARG A 54 5.32 25.82 6.99
N ASP A 55 5.52 26.11 8.28
CA ASP A 55 6.75 25.71 9.00
C ASP A 55 6.87 24.18 9.11
N VAL A 56 5.74 23.51 9.28
CA VAL A 56 5.65 22.03 9.29
C VAL A 56 6.00 21.48 7.90
N GLY A 57 5.47 22.08 6.85
CA GLY A 57 5.78 21.69 5.47
C GLY A 57 7.26 21.89 5.10
N GLU A 58 7.87 23.03 5.52
CA GLU A 58 9.31 23.26 5.32
C GLU A 58 10.18 22.28 6.11
N TRP A 59 9.78 21.93 7.33
CA TRP A 59 10.42 20.88 8.11
C TRP A 59 10.30 19.53 7.42
N GLY A 60 9.09 19.16 6.98
CA GLY A 60 8.82 17.89 6.32
C GLY A 60 9.67 17.69 5.08
N ARG A 61 9.78 18.72 4.20
CA ARG A 61 10.64 18.65 3.00
C ARG A 61 12.11 18.40 3.35
N ARG A 62 12.65 19.06 4.38
CA ARG A 62 14.04 18.79 4.83
C ARG A 62 14.18 17.37 5.35
N ARG A 63 13.19 16.90 6.11
CA ARG A 63 13.20 15.58 6.70
C ARG A 63 13.14 14.47 5.66
N TYR A 64 12.32 14.67 4.62
CA TYR A 64 12.26 13.72 3.50
C TYR A 64 13.58 13.67 2.71
N ALA A 65 14.25 14.81 2.53
CA ALA A 65 15.59 14.83 1.91
C ALA A 65 16.65 14.08 2.75
N GLU A 66 16.56 14.13 4.09
CA GLU A 66 17.40 13.31 4.98
C GLU A 66 17.12 11.81 4.84
N TYR A 67 15.85 11.45 4.64
CA TYR A 67 15.46 10.07 4.36
C TYR A 67 16.04 9.59 3.00
N GLU A 68 15.90 10.37 1.94
CA GLU A 68 16.49 10.05 0.62
C GLU A 68 18.04 9.96 0.67
N ALA A 69 18.67 10.66 1.61
CA ALA A 69 20.11 10.57 1.87
C ALA A 69 20.50 9.37 2.77
N GLY A 70 19.53 8.55 3.22
CA GLY A 70 19.75 7.39 4.08
C GLY A 70 20.02 7.70 5.55
N ASN A 71 19.74 8.94 6.00
CA ASN A 71 19.94 9.38 7.39
C ASN A 71 18.72 9.15 8.28
N VAL A 72 17.59 8.74 7.71
CA VAL A 72 16.32 8.47 8.39
C VAL A 72 15.83 7.10 7.92
N GLY A 73 15.37 6.25 8.84
CA GLY A 73 14.83 4.94 8.50
C GLY A 73 13.40 5.03 7.93
N GLU A 74 13.00 4.00 7.17
CA GLU A 74 11.69 3.87 6.53
C GLU A 74 10.54 4.06 7.53
N GLU A 75 10.51 3.28 8.61
CA GLU A 75 9.47 3.34 9.63
C GLU A 75 9.30 4.75 10.20
N GLN A 76 10.44 5.41 10.49
CA GLN A 76 10.43 6.75 11.02
C GLN A 76 9.86 7.74 10.01
N MET A 77 10.29 7.69 8.75
CA MET A 77 9.82 8.63 7.73
C MET A 77 8.33 8.44 7.44
N CYS A 78 7.87 7.21 7.30
CA CYS A 78 6.44 6.92 7.12
C CYS A 78 5.60 7.42 8.29
N GLY A 79 6.08 7.27 9.52
CA GLY A 79 5.44 7.83 10.71
C GLY A 79 5.41 9.36 10.72
N GLU A 80 6.52 10.00 10.35
CA GLU A 80 6.61 11.46 10.27
C GLU A 80 5.69 12.03 9.18
N MET A 81 5.53 11.36 8.03
CA MET A 81 4.59 11.74 6.96
C MET A 81 3.13 11.71 7.40
N VAL A 82 2.78 10.96 8.44
CA VAL A 82 1.43 10.97 9.02
C VAL A 82 1.32 12.05 10.09
N THR A 83 2.31 12.15 10.98
CA THR A 83 2.25 13.09 12.12
C THR A 83 2.31 14.56 11.74
N ILE A 84 2.82 14.91 10.54
CA ILE A 84 2.77 16.33 10.06
C ILE A 84 1.34 16.87 9.96
N ASN A 85 0.35 15.98 9.90
CA ASN A 85 -1.07 16.33 9.81
C ASN A 85 -1.70 16.68 11.17
N HIS A 86 -0.90 16.71 12.26
CA HIS A 86 -1.40 17.04 13.59
C HIS A 86 -2.21 18.34 13.60
N GLY A 87 -3.43 18.26 14.17
CA GLY A 87 -4.37 19.37 14.27
C GLY A 87 -5.21 19.64 13.02
N VAL A 88 -4.93 18.99 11.89
CA VAL A 88 -5.79 19.08 10.70
C VAL A 88 -7.05 18.22 10.91
N SER A 89 -8.22 18.74 10.53
CA SER A 89 -9.46 17.97 10.68
C SER A 89 -9.47 16.73 9.78
N CYS A 90 -9.95 15.60 10.30
CA CYS A 90 -10.08 14.35 9.53
C CYS A 90 -10.93 14.55 8.27
N GLU A 91 -11.98 15.38 8.32
CA GLU A 91 -12.80 15.72 7.16
C GLU A 91 -11.96 16.38 6.05
N THR A 92 -11.08 17.34 6.42
CA THR A 92 -10.16 17.96 5.47
C THR A 92 -9.20 16.96 4.86
N LEU A 93 -8.62 16.05 5.67
CA LEU A 93 -7.68 15.05 5.21
C LEU A 93 -8.35 14.01 4.28
N TYR A 94 -9.54 13.53 4.61
CA TYR A 94 -10.28 12.62 3.73
C TYR A 94 -10.65 13.27 2.40
N ARG A 95 -11.09 14.52 2.42
CA ARG A 95 -11.39 15.27 1.19
C ARG A 95 -10.13 15.48 0.36
N ALA A 96 -9.04 15.91 0.97
CA ALA A 96 -7.75 16.12 0.32
C ALA A 96 -7.20 14.83 -0.29
N ALA A 97 -7.26 13.72 0.44
CA ALA A 97 -6.83 12.41 -0.04
C ALA A 97 -7.67 11.91 -1.23
N THR A 98 -8.99 12.13 -1.21
CA THR A 98 -9.88 11.78 -2.33
C THR A 98 -9.56 12.62 -3.56
N GLU A 99 -9.42 13.96 -3.39
CA GLU A 99 -9.06 14.89 -4.48
C GLU A 99 -7.71 14.51 -5.09
N PHE A 100 -6.70 14.28 -4.24
CA PHE A 100 -5.39 13.85 -4.70
C PHE A 100 -5.44 12.52 -5.45
N PHE A 101 -6.16 11.52 -4.92
CA PHE A 101 -6.27 10.22 -5.56
C PHE A 101 -6.86 10.36 -6.96
N ASP A 102 -7.94 11.12 -7.11
CA ASP A 102 -8.60 11.35 -8.40
C ASP A 102 -7.72 12.14 -9.38
N GLU A 103 -6.98 13.15 -8.91
CA GLU A 103 -6.10 13.97 -9.74
C GLU A 103 -4.81 13.23 -10.17
N VAL A 104 -4.20 12.46 -9.25
CA VAL A 104 -2.82 12.00 -9.41
C VAL A 104 -2.72 10.49 -9.54
N VAL A 105 -3.48 9.71 -8.77
CA VAL A 105 -3.29 8.25 -8.69
C VAL A 105 -4.25 7.48 -9.59
N ALA A 106 -5.47 7.96 -9.81
CA ALA A 106 -6.52 7.21 -10.49
C ALA A 106 -6.11 6.68 -11.89
N HIS A 107 -5.29 7.43 -12.61
CA HIS A 107 -4.79 7.01 -13.93
C HIS A 107 -3.61 6.02 -13.88
N ARG A 108 -3.08 5.74 -12.68
CA ARG A 108 -2.00 4.79 -12.41
C ARG A 108 -2.50 3.45 -11.86
N VAL A 109 -3.81 3.34 -11.61
CA VAL A 109 -4.45 2.10 -11.14
C VAL A 109 -4.21 0.97 -12.14
N PHE A 110 -3.86 -0.21 -11.66
CA PHE A 110 -3.76 -1.41 -12.49
C PHE A 110 -5.16 -2.01 -12.69
N PRO A 111 -5.74 -1.92 -13.91
CA PRO A 111 -7.13 -2.34 -14.16
C PRO A 111 -7.38 -3.81 -13.84
N GLU A 112 -6.39 -4.67 -14.10
CA GLU A 112 -6.45 -6.10 -13.83
C GLU A 112 -6.50 -6.42 -12.33
N LEU A 113 -5.85 -5.60 -11.48
CA LEU A 113 -5.92 -5.74 -10.02
C LEU A 113 -7.28 -5.25 -9.50
N GLN A 114 -7.85 -4.22 -10.12
CA GLN A 114 -9.20 -3.76 -9.81
C GLN A 114 -10.25 -4.81 -10.18
N GLU A 115 -10.12 -5.43 -11.36
CA GLU A 115 -10.99 -6.53 -11.78
C GLU A 115 -10.81 -7.76 -10.87
N LEU A 116 -9.56 -8.10 -10.50
CA LEU A 116 -9.27 -9.19 -9.57
C LEU A 116 -9.97 -8.99 -8.23
N THR A 117 -9.80 -7.83 -7.60
CA THR A 117 -10.41 -7.55 -6.28
C THR A 117 -11.94 -7.60 -6.35
N ARG A 118 -12.54 -7.03 -7.40
CA ARG A 118 -13.98 -7.11 -7.64
C ARG A 118 -14.48 -8.56 -7.70
N ARG A 119 -13.83 -9.41 -8.50
CA ARG A 119 -14.20 -10.82 -8.67
C ARG A 119 -13.95 -11.65 -7.43
N LEU A 120 -12.88 -11.38 -6.68
CA LEU A 120 -12.62 -12.01 -5.39
C LEU A 120 -13.73 -11.68 -4.38
N ALA A 121 -14.14 -10.41 -4.30
CA ALA A 121 -15.25 -10.00 -3.44
C ALA A 121 -16.56 -10.70 -3.81
N GLU A 122 -16.86 -10.84 -5.10
CA GLU A 122 -18.04 -11.59 -5.59
C GLU A 122 -17.99 -13.08 -5.24
N GLN A 123 -16.80 -13.66 -5.08
CA GLN A 123 -16.62 -15.02 -4.58
C GLN A 123 -16.71 -15.12 -3.05
N GLY A 124 -16.90 -14.00 -2.34
CA GLY A 124 -16.95 -13.94 -0.88
C GLY A 124 -15.59 -13.88 -0.19
N CYS A 125 -14.53 -13.56 -0.93
CA CYS A 125 -13.19 -13.34 -0.38
C CYS A 125 -13.16 -12.09 0.48
N GLU A 126 -12.57 -12.18 1.67
CA GLU A 126 -12.32 -11.04 2.56
C GLU A 126 -11.08 -10.29 2.11
N LEU A 127 -11.24 -9.04 1.64
CA LEU A 127 -10.15 -8.22 1.11
C LEU A 127 -9.60 -7.27 2.16
N TRP A 128 -8.27 -7.14 2.23
CA TRP A 128 -7.54 -6.24 3.12
C TRP A 128 -6.46 -5.47 2.37
N ALA A 129 -6.18 -4.24 2.81
CA ALA A 129 -5.05 -3.45 2.36
C ALA A 129 -4.06 -3.23 3.51
N VAL A 130 -2.75 -3.37 3.25
CA VAL A 130 -1.68 -3.17 4.23
C VAL A 130 -0.59 -2.32 3.60
N SER A 131 -0.36 -1.10 4.12
CA SER A 131 0.55 -0.13 3.51
C SER A 131 1.30 0.70 4.55
N SER A 132 2.55 1.06 4.27
CA SER A 132 3.32 2.04 5.06
C SER A 132 2.90 3.49 4.81
N THR A 133 2.14 3.72 3.76
CA THR A 133 1.56 5.04 3.41
C THR A 133 0.46 5.44 4.41
N ASN A 134 0.22 6.75 4.56
CA ASN A 134 -0.79 7.25 5.49
C ASN A 134 -2.20 6.73 5.16
N ASN A 135 -3.00 6.53 6.21
CA ASN A 135 -4.31 5.88 6.09
C ASN A 135 -5.30 6.66 5.22
N TRP A 136 -5.28 8.00 5.21
CA TRP A 136 -6.26 8.77 4.44
C TRP A 136 -6.16 8.50 2.95
N ILE A 137 -4.94 8.50 2.40
CA ILE A 137 -4.73 8.22 0.98
C ILE A 137 -4.95 6.73 0.64
N VAL A 138 -4.52 5.84 1.53
CA VAL A 138 -4.74 4.39 1.33
C VAL A 138 -6.22 4.05 1.36
N GLU A 139 -6.99 4.63 2.29
CA GLU A 139 -8.44 4.43 2.37
C GLU A 139 -9.15 4.94 1.12
N ALA A 140 -8.79 6.16 0.64
CA ALA A 140 -9.35 6.72 -0.59
C ALA A 140 -9.07 5.83 -1.82
N GLY A 141 -7.87 5.23 -1.90
CA GLY A 141 -7.50 4.29 -2.96
C GLY A 141 -8.19 2.94 -2.82
N ALA A 142 -8.17 2.35 -1.64
CA ALA A 142 -8.71 1.03 -1.35
C ALA A 142 -10.23 0.92 -1.64
N GLU A 143 -10.98 2.00 -1.44
CA GLU A 143 -12.41 2.07 -1.82
C GLU A 143 -12.63 1.77 -3.31
N ARG A 144 -11.69 2.13 -4.20
CA ARG A 144 -11.76 1.86 -5.65
C ARG A 144 -11.60 0.37 -5.99
N PHE A 145 -11.09 -0.40 -5.04
CA PHE A 145 -10.90 -1.85 -5.12
C PHE A 145 -11.94 -2.63 -4.29
N GLY A 146 -12.96 -1.95 -3.75
CA GLY A 146 -13.98 -2.57 -2.91
C GLY A 146 -13.48 -3.01 -1.53
N ILE A 147 -12.35 -2.47 -1.07
CA ILE A 147 -11.81 -2.72 0.27
C ILE A 147 -12.33 -1.62 1.20
N PRO A 148 -13.15 -1.95 2.20
CA PRO A 148 -13.70 -0.95 3.11
C PRO A 148 -12.65 -0.45 4.11
N ARG A 149 -12.83 0.76 4.63
CA ARG A 149 -11.87 1.46 5.51
C ARG A 149 -11.46 0.66 6.74
N GLU A 150 -12.38 -0.07 7.34
CA GLU A 150 -12.11 -0.93 8.50
C GLU A 150 -11.19 -2.12 8.18
N ARG A 151 -10.91 -2.36 6.91
CA ARG A 151 -9.95 -3.37 6.43
C ARG A 151 -8.69 -2.76 5.82
N VAL A 152 -8.44 -1.50 6.12
CA VAL A 152 -7.18 -0.82 5.75
C VAL A 152 -6.27 -0.75 6.97
N LEU A 153 -5.11 -1.37 6.86
CA LEU A 153 -4.04 -1.38 7.86
C LEU A 153 -2.89 -0.52 7.33
N ALA A 154 -3.01 0.79 7.50
CA ALA A 154 -2.05 1.77 6.99
C ALA A 154 -1.39 2.55 8.13
N ALA A 155 -0.35 3.34 7.83
CA ALA A 155 0.25 4.22 8.80
C ALA A 155 -0.77 5.24 9.30
N CYS A 156 -0.97 5.32 10.61
CA CYS A 156 -2.00 6.19 11.18
C CYS A 156 -1.64 6.73 12.56
N VAL A 157 -2.24 7.87 12.88
CA VAL A 157 -2.20 8.51 14.20
C VAL A 157 -3.55 8.37 14.91
N ASN A 158 -3.58 8.68 16.22
CA ASN A 158 -4.82 8.83 16.96
C ASN A 158 -5.66 9.99 16.40
N VAL A 159 -6.95 9.98 16.69
CA VAL A 159 -7.87 11.07 16.36
C VAL A 159 -8.35 11.73 17.64
N ASP A 160 -8.12 13.04 17.77
CA ASP A 160 -8.53 13.85 18.89
C ASP A 160 -9.53 14.92 18.44
N ASN A 161 -10.74 14.89 18.98
CA ASN A 161 -11.81 15.86 18.66
C ASN A 161 -12.07 16.04 17.15
N GLY A 162 -11.93 14.96 16.36
CA GLY A 162 -12.13 14.99 14.92
C GLY A 162 -10.94 15.52 14.11
N CYS A 163 -9.80 15.73 14.73
CA CYS A 163 -8.54 16.13 14.11
C CYS A 163 -7.48 15.02 14.23
N ALA A 164 -6.52 15.00 13.33
CA ALA A 164 -5.35 14.15 13.43
C ALA A 164 -4.54 14.49 14.68
N GLY A 165 -4.22 13.50 15.50
CA GLY A 165 -3.38 13.62 16.68
C GLY A 165 -1.89 13.55 16.34
N ASP A 166 -1.05 13.47 17.37
CA ASP A 166 0.41 13.36 17.28
C ASP A 166 0.96 12.00 17.74
N CYS A 167 0.08 11.12 18.22
CA CYS A 167 0.47 9.80 18.68
C CYS A 167 0.32 8.77 17.55
N LEU A 168 1.44 8.19 17.11
CA LEU A 168 1.44 7.09 16.16
C LEU A 168 0.77 5.84 16.75
N ILE A 169 -0.21 5.30 16.04
CA ILE A 169 -0.88 4.05 16.38
C ILE A 169 -0.14 2.87 15.74
N ARG A 170 0.28 3.01 14.48
CA ARG A 170 1.03 1.99 13.74
C ARG A 170 1.71 2.60 12.51
N VAL A 171 2.76 1.91 12.06
CA VAL A 171 3.43 2.13 10.77
C VAL A 171 3.74 0.74 10.19
N PRO A 172 2.88 0.17 9.33
CA PRO A 172 3.07 -1.17 8.78
C PRO A 172 4.13 -1.14 7.67
N THR A 173 5.40 -1.28 8.03
CA THR A 173 6.51 -1.48 7.10
C THR A 173 7.33 -2.70 7.51
N ASP A 174 8.06 -3.33 6.61
CA ASP A 174 8.92 -4.48 6.86
C ASP A 174 8.22 -5.57 7.71
N GLU A 175 8.86 -5.99 8.80
CA GLU A 175 8.34 -6.98 9.74
C GLU A 175 7.02 -6.54 10.40
N LEU A 176 6.79 -5.23 10.53
CA LEU A 176 5.57 -4.70 11.14
C LEU A 176 4.32 -4.95 10.28
N LYS A 177 4.45 -5.11 8.95
CA LYS A 177 3.34 -5.57 8.10
C LYS A 177 2.83 -6.94 8.58
N ALA A 178 3.73 -7.87 8.83
CA ALA A 178 3.37 -9.21 9.33
C ALA A 178 2.80 -9.18 10.75
N VAL A 179 3.32 -8.31 11.62
CA VAL A 179 2.82 -8.13 12.99
C VAL A 179 1.38 -7.63 12.97
N VAL A 180 1.11 -6.54 12.24
CA VAL A 180 -0.23 -5.94 12.16
C VAL A 180 -1.25 -6.92 11.57
N ILE A 181 -0.88 -7.69 10.55
CA ILE A 181 -1.73 -8.72 9.96
C ILE A 181 -2.12 -9.77 11.01
N ARG A 182 -1.14 -10.28 11.78
CA ARG A 182 -1.39 -11.29 12.82
C ARG A 182 -2.28 -10.76 13.92
N ASP A 183 -2.02 -9.53 14.39
CA ASP A 183 -2.70 -8.94 15.54
C ASP A 183 -4.14 -8.53 15.21
N VAL A 184 -4.38 -8.02 14.00
CA VAL A 184 -5.69 -7.47 13.61
C VAL A 184 -6.55 -8.50 12.88
N ILE A 185 -6.00 -9.19 11.88
CA ILE A 185 -6.76 -10.17 11.10
C ILE A 185 -6.87 -11.50 11.88
N GLY A 186 -5.76 -11.95 12.48
CA GLY A 186 -5.73 -13.12 13.38
C GLY A 186 -6.13 -14.44 12.72
N LYS A 187 -6.16 -14.51 11.39
CA LYS A 187 -6.51 -15.69 10.60
C LYS A 187 -5.33 -16.12 9.73
N PRO A 188 -5.27 -17.39 9.27
CA PRO A 188 -4.28 -17.79 8.26
C PRO A 188 -4.44 -17.00 6.96
N MET A 189 -3.33 -16.45 6.45
CA MET A 189 -3.34 -15.71 5.19
C MET A 189 -3.31 -16.67 4.00
N GLU A 190 -4.22 -16.48 3.05
CA GLU A 190 -4.28 -17.34 1.87
C GLU A 190 -3.58 -16.70 0.67
N ALA A 191 -4.07 -15.59 0.15
CA ALA A 191 -3.43 -14.85 -0.94
C ALA A 191 -2.87 -13.52 -0.42
N VAL A 192 -1.59 -13.23 -0.67
CA VAL A 192 -0.96 -11.97 -0.29
C VAL A 192 -0.21 -11.42 -1.49
N PHE A 193 -0.38 -10.13 -1.75
CA PHE A 193 0.16 -9.43 -2.91
C PHE A 193 1.06 -8.27 -2.44
N GLY A 194 2.26 -8.15 -2.99
CA GLY A 194 3.22 -7.11 -2.65
C GLY A 194 4.22 -6.86 -3.77
N ASN A 195 4.91 -5.71 -3.75
CA ASN A 195 5.81 -5.28 -4.81
C ASN A 195 7.24 -5.02 -4.38
N SER A 196 7.50 -4.88 -3.09
CA SER A 196 8.82 -4.47 -2.60
C SER A 196 9.38 -5.43 -1.56
N ILE A 197 10.67 -5.28 -1.27
CA ILE A 197 11.32 -6.05 -0.19
C ILE A 197 10.66 -5.80 1.18
N HIS A 198 10.06 -4.64 1.38
CA HIS A 198 9.31 -4.29 2.59
C HIS A 198 8.03 -5.11 2.78
N ASP A 199 7.59 -5.85 1.73
CA ASP A 199 6.45 -6.76 1.77
C ASP A 199 6.82 -8.20 2.09
N ARG A 200 8.13 -8.50 2.12
CA ARG A 200 8.62 -9.86 2.29
C ARG A 200 7.99 -10.56 3.50
N ALA A 201 7.98 -9.90 4.65
CA ALA A 201 7.46 -10.50 5.88
C ALA A 201 5.97 -10.85 5.80
N MET A 202 5.14 -10.02 5.14
CA MET A 202 3.73 -10.36 4.95
C MET A 202 3.52 -11.43 3.86
N LEU A 203 4.34 -11.43 2.80
CA LEU A 203 4.31 -12.48 1.76
C LEU A 203 4.66 -13.86 2.34
N GLU A 204 5.59 -13.92 3.31
CA GLU A 204 5.97 -15.14 4.01
C GLU A 204 4.83 -15.73 4.88
N LEU A 205 3.79 -14.95 5.22
CA LEU A 205 2.60 -15.46 5.92
C LEU A 205 1.64 -16.21 5.00
N ALA A 206 1.76 -16.01 3.69
CA ALA A 206 0.78 -16.44 2.73
C ALA A 206 0.90 -17.92 2.37
N LYS A 207 -0.24 -18.58 2.19
CA LYS A 207 -0.30 -19.86 1.49
C LYS A 207 0.08 -19.68 0.01
N TRP A 208 -0.33 -18.56 -0.59
CA TRP A 208 -0.05 -18.19 -1.97
C TRP A 208 0.48 -16.75 -2.04
N PRO A 209 1.82 -16.55 -1.97
CA PRO A 209 2.44 -15.25 -2.16
C PRO A 209 2.49 -14.86 -3.64
N PHE A 210 2.18 -13.60 -3.93
CA PHE A 210 2.21 -13.00 -5.25
C PHE A 210 3.06 -11.73 -5.24
N CYS A 211 4.15 -11.72 -5.98
CA CYS A 211 4.96 -10.54 -6.21
C CYS A 211 4.43 -9.81 -7.45
N VAL A 212 3.71 -8.72 -7.26
CA VAL A 212 3.14 -7.89 -8.32
C VAL A 212 4.08 -6.73 -8.59
N ASN A 213 4.53 -6.54 -9.83
CA ASN A 213 5.47 -5.48 -10.19
C ASN A 213 6.67 -5.36 -9.22
N PRO A 214 7.37 -6.48 -8.91
CA PRO A 214 8.37 -6.47 -7.85
C PRO A 214 9.56 -5.56 -8.17
N ASN A 215 10.10 -4.89 -7.15
CA ASN A 215 11.43 -4.30 -7.25
C ASN A 215 12.52 -5.40 -7.35
N ALA A 216 13.74 -5.03 -7.72
CA ALA A 216 14.81 -5.99 -8.00
C ALA A 216 15.11 -6.92 -6.79
N ASP A 217 15.07 -6.38 -5.57
CA ASP A 217 15.35 -7.14 -4.35
C ASP A 217 14.26 -8.18 -4.07
N LEU A 218 12.97 -7.81 -4.24
CA LEU A 218 11.86 -8.75 -4.08
C LEU A 218 11.82 -9.77 -5.23
N GLU A 219 12.16 -9.36 -6.47
CA GLU A 219 12.25 -10.28 -7.61
C GLU A 219 13.28 -11.39 -7.35
N GLN A 220 14.45 -11.04 -6.78
CA GLN A 220 15.45 -12.02 -6.37
C GLN A 220 14.91 -12.98 -5.29
N VAL A 221 14.26 -12.47 -4.26
CA VAL A 221 13.64 -13.31 -3.21
C VAL A 221 12.56 -14.22 -3.81
N ALA A 222 11.75 -13.71 -4.73
CA ALA A 222 10.71 -14.48 -5.39
C ALA A 222 11.31 -15.65 -6.20
N GLU A 223 12.42 -15.42 -6.91
CA GLU A 223 13.14 -16.49 -7.63
C GLU A 223 13.68 -17.56 -6.67
N GLU A 224 14.36 -17.15 -5.58
CA GLU A 224 14.92 -18.05 -4.56
C GLU A 224 13.84 -18.89 -3.85
N ARG A 225 12.65 -18.31 -3.62
CA ARG A 225 11.54 -18.94 -2.89
C ARG A 225 10.53 -19.66 -3.78
N GLY A 226 10.65 -19.49 -5.10
CA GLY A 226 9.67 -20.00 -6.06
C GLY A 226 8.31 -19.30 -5.95
N TRP A 227 8.31 -18.03 -5.53
CA TRP A 227 7.09 -17.21 -5.47
C TRP A 227 6.66 -16.78 -6.86
N ARG A 228 5.37 -16.51 -7.01
CA ARG A 228 4.82 -16.11 -8.29
C ARG A 228 4.99 -14.64 -8.54
N VAL A 229 5.46 -14.31 -9.74
CA VAL A 229 5.68 -12.92 -10.18
C VAL A 229 4.67 -12.58 -11.27
N TYR A 230 4.04 -11.43 -11.15
CA TYR A 230 3.15 -10.83 -12.14
C TYR A 230 3.58 -9.40 -12.45
N TRP A 231 3.58 -9.06 -13.73
CA TRP A 231 3.90 -7.73 -14.21
C TRP A 231 2.68 -7.10 -14.87
N PRO A 232 1.99 -6.14 -14.21
CA PRO A 232 0.89 -5.39 -14.80
C PRO A 232 1.30 -4.69 -16.09
N ALA A 233 0.36 -4.52 -17.02
CA ALA A 233 0.65 -3.92 -18.33
C ALA A 233 1.16 -2.46 -18.20
N GLY A 234 0.71 -1.71 -17.21
CA GLY A 234 1.14 -0.34 -16.89
C GLY A 234 2.36 -0.20 -15.97
N ALA A 235 2.98 -1.32 -15.56
CA ALA A 235 4.04 -1.31 -14.55
C ALA A 235 5.39 -0.79 -15.03
N ARG A 236 5.62 -0.75 -16.35
CA ARG A 236 6.87 -0.27 -16.97
C ARG A 236 6.54 0.81 -18.00
N ALA A 237 6.43 2.02 -17.55
CA ALA A 237 6.61 3.19 -18.41
C ALA A 237 8.00 3.79 -18.17
#